data_19145e127b68b5ce8a44a15eea367ac2
#
_entry.id   19145e127b68b5ce8a44a15eea367ac2
#
_cell.length_a   1.000
_cell.length_b   1.000
_cell.length_c   1.000
_cell.angle_alpha   90.00
_cell.angle_beta   90.00
_cell.angle_gamma   90.00
#
_symmetry.space_group_name_H-M   'P 1'
#
loop_
_entity.id
_entity.type
_entity.pdbx_description
1 polymer ?
#
loop_
_entity_poly.entity_id
_entity_poly.type
_entity_poly.pdbx_seq_one_letter_code
_entity_poly.pdbx_strand_id
1 'polypeptide(L)'
;MIKIQNLNFGYSSSRRVLSNISLSLQRGHIHGLLGCNGIGKTTLLKLICGIMRPDAGSVSVNGFNPAAHNPEMLRELMIIPEEFDLPNISLERYATIASPLYPRFDRGEMRGYCQELGVNPEERLHSMSMGQRKKAYIAFALACNVSMLLLDEPTNGLDIPSKSVFRRLLAGYVDDSRMVVISTHQVADVERLLDSIVILDNMGVALAATTQEICSKLKFGRANERARAIYTESTIAGDLSVSINDDYEDTMLNIELLFNATTANRNAIAAIFNNK
;
A
#
# COMPACT_ATOMS: atom_id res chain seq x y z
N MET A 1 11.68 -5.30 -7.30
CA MET A 1 11.45 -3.93 -7.78
C MET A 1 10.28 -3.89 -8.77
N ILE A 2 9.37 -2.95 -8.60
CA ILE A 2 8.29 -2.65 -9.54
C ILE A 2 8.64 -1.37 -10.30
N LYS A 3 8.56 -1.40 -11.63
CA LYS A 3 8.72 -0.22 -12.49
C LYS A 3 7.48 -0.04 -13.36
N ILE A 4 6.95 1.17 -13.37
CA ILE A 4 5.80 1.57 -14.18
C ILE A 4 6.22 2.76 -15.00
N GLN A 5 5.95 2.76 -16.32
CA GLN A 5 6.35 3.83 -17.23
C GLN A 5 5.19 4.22 -18.14
N ASN A 6 4.81 5.50 -18.05
CA ASN A 6 3.78 6.14 -18.88
C ASN A 6 2.49 5.31 -18.99
N LEU A 7 2.11 4.63 -17.90
CA LEU A 7 0.97 3.72 -17.85
C LEU A 7 -0.33 4.49 -18.01
N ASN A 8 -1.16 4.01 -18.91
CA ASN A 8 -2.52 4.47 -19.10
C ASN A 8 -3.47 3.29 -19.05
N PHE A 9 -4.63 3.47 -18.41
CA PHE A 9 -5.66 2.45 -18.33
C PHE A 9 -7.05 3.04 -18.15
N GLY A 10 -8.05 2.47 -18.83
CA GLY A 10 -9.46 2.74 -18.67
C GLY A 10 -10.30 1.49 -18.79
N TYR A 11 -11.41 1.41 -18.06
CA TYR A 11 -12.37 0.31 -18.19
C TYR A 11 -13.19 0.38 -19.50
N SER A 12 -13.23 1.56 -20.10
CA SER A 12 -13.81 1.81 -21.42
C SER A 12 -13.14 3.04 -22.05
N SER A 13 -13.34 3.25 -23.33
CA SER A 13 -12.81 4.44 -24.05
C SER A 13 -13.25 5.77 -23.43
N SER A 14 -14.41 5.80 -22.75
CA SER A 14 -14.97 6.98 -22.07
C SER A 14 -14.59 7.07 -20.59
N ARG A 15 -14.08 5.99 -19.96
CA ARG A 15 -13.76 5.94 -18.52
C ARG A 15 -12.28 5.63 -18.30
N ARG A 16 -11.44 6.64 -18.52
CA ARG A 16 -10.03 6.57 -18.13
C ARG A 16 -9.90 6.67 -16.62
N VAL A 17 -9.07 5.80 -16.03
CA VAL A 17 -8.87 5.71 -14.58
C VAL A 17 -7.43 6.07 -14.21
N LEU A 18 -6.46 5.62 -15.00
CA LEU A 18 -5.05 5.94 -14.80
C LEU A 18 -4.51 6.65 -16.04
N SER A 19 -3.81 7.75 -15.83
CA SER A 19 -3.23 8.57 -16.91
C SER A 19 -1.77 8.85 -16.62
N ASN A 20 -0.90 8.43 -17.54
CA ASN A 20 0.54 8.73 -17.54
C ASN A 20 1.23 8.42 -16.20
N ILE A 21 0.90 7.28 -15.57
CA ILE A 21 1.52 6.87 -14.31
C ILE A 21 2.95 6.40 -14.59
N SER A 22 3.92 7.05 -13.95
CA SER A 22 5.31 6.59 -13.90
C SER A 22 5.74 6.51 -12.44
N LEU A 23 6.22 5.32 -12.02
CA LEU A 23 6.50 5.01 -10.62
C LEU A 23 7.54 3.91 -10.52
N SER A 24 8.40 3.98 -9.52
CA SER A 24 9.35 2.93 -9.17
C SER A 24 9.25 2.62 -7.69
N LEU A 25 8.98 1.33 -7.34
CA LEU A 25 8.93 0.86 -5.95
C LEU A 25 10.08 -0.12 -5.73
N GLN A 26 10.84 0.13 -4.67
CA GLN A 26 12.03 -0.65 -4.33
C GLN A 26 11.70 -1.72 -3.28
N ARG A 27 12.53 -2.76 -3.19
CA ARG A 27 12.49 -3.72 -2.07
C ARG A 27 13.00 -3.05 -0.79
N GLY A 28 12.80 -3.71 0.35
CA GLY A 28 13.20 -3.19 1.65
C GLY A 28 12.26 -2.15 2.23
N HIS A 29 11.09 -1.91 1.61
CA HIS A 29 10.18 -0.85 2.03
C HIS A 29 8.73 -1.29 2.10
N ILE A 30 7.98 -0.64 2.99
CA ILE A 30 6.52 -0.65 3.01
C ILE A 30 6.06 0.64 2.31
N HIS A 31 5.48 0.48 1.12
CA HIS A 31 4.98 1.58 0.31
C HIS A 31 3.50 1.83 0.56
N GLY A 32 3.13 3.03 0.96
CA GLY A 32 1.74 3.48 1.02
C GLY A 32 1.27 4.03 -0.32
N LEU A 33 0.24 3.45 -0.89
CA LEU A 33 -0.44 3.94 -2.10
C LEU A 33 -1.72 4.66 -1.68
N LEU A 34 -1.67 5.98 -1.63
CA LEU A 34 -2.71 6.86 -1.12
C LEU A 34 -3.48 7.55 -2.24
N GLY A 35 -4.72 7.89 -1.97
CA GLY A 35 -5.58 8.59 -2.91
C GLY A 35 -7.05 8.46 -2.55
N CYS A 36 -7.88 9.34 -3.08
CA CYS A 36 -9.32 9.28 -2.89
C CYS A 36 -9.93 7.96 -3.38
N ASN A 37 -11.13 7.64 -2.90
CA ASN A 37 -11.86 6.49 -3.41
C ASN A 37 -12.15 6.66 -4.91
N GLY A 38 -12.01 5.58 -5.67
CA GLY A 38 -12.20 5.57 -7.13
C GLY A 38 -11.05 6.14 -7.96
N ILE A 39 -9.95 6.60 -7.36
CA ILE A 39 -8.79 7.18 -8.08
C ILE A 39 -7.98 6.15 -8.88
N GLY A 40 -8.19 4.85 -8.63
CA GLY A 40 -7.50 3.80 -9.36
C GLY A 40 -6.45 3.01 -8.57
N LYS A 41 -6.39 3.12 -7.23
CA LYS A 41 -5.46 2.35 -6.38
C LYS A 41 -5.57 0.84 -6.62
N THR A 42 -6.76 0.28 -6.44
CA THR A 42 -7.06 -1.14 -6.73
C THR A 42 -6.74 -1.52 -8.18
N THR A 43 -7.05 -0.63 -9.13
CA THR A 43 -6.74 -0.85 -10.55
C THR A 43 -5.24 -0.94 -10.78
N LEU A 44 -4.46 -0.07 -10.16
CA LEU A 44 -3.00 -0.10 -10.25
C LEU A 44 -2.42 -1.39 -9.67
N LEU A 45 -2.91 -1.85 -8.51
CA LEU A 45 -2.51 -3.14 -7.94
C LEU A 45 -2.85 -4.31 -8.86
N LYS A 46 -4.03 -4.33 -9.49
CA LYS A 46 -4.44 -5.36 -10.47
C LYS A 46 -3.55 -5.37 -11.73
N LEU A 47 -3.10 -4.20 -12.19
CA LEU A 47 -2.15 -4.08 -13.31
C LEU A 47 -0.75 -4.60 -12.91
N ILE A 48 -0.29 -4.32 -11.70
CA ILE A 48 0.97 -4.85 -11.15
C ILE A 48 0.93 -6.39 -11.04
N CYS A 49 -0.23 -6.96 -10.70
CA CYS A 49 -0.40 -8.42 -10.63
C CYS A 49 -0.58 -9.09 -12.00
N GLY A 50 -0.79 -8.31 -13.07
CA GLY A 50 -1.12 -8.85 -14.39
C GLY A 50 -2.57 -9.32 -14.53
N ILE A 51 -3.43 -9.07 -13.54
CA ILE A 51 -4.89 -9.36 -13.63
C ILE A 51 -5.53 -8.49 -14.72
N MET A 52 -4.97 -7.30 -14.94
CA MET A 52 -5.37 -6.38 -16.01
C MET A 52 -4.16 -6.03 -16.87
N ARG A 53 -4.43 -5.59 -18.11
CA ARG A 53 -3.39 -5.12 -19.05
C ARG A 53 -3.53 -3.63 -19.26
N PRO A 54 -2.43 -2.85 -19.29
CA PRO A 54 -2.49 -1.43 -19.60
C PRO A 54 -2.90 -1.19 -21.05
N ASP A 55 -3.58 -0.06 -21.31
CA ASP A 55 -3.89 0.41 -22.66
C ASP A 55 -2.65 0.95 -23.36
N ALA A 56 -1.75 1.60 -22.59
CA ALA A 56 -0.47 2.11 -23.05
C ALA A 56 0.53 2.17 -21.90
N GLY A 57 1.82 2.29 -22.24
CA GLY A 57 2.90 2.25 -21.28
C GLY A 57 3.29 0.83 -20.89
N SER A 58 4.00 0.67 -19.79
CA SER A 58 4.49 -0.63 -19.36
C SER A 58 4.52 -0.79 -17.85
N VAL A 59 4.37 -2.03 -17.40
CA VAL A 59 4.60 -2.48 -16.01
C VAL A 59 5.65 -3.57 -16.05
N SER A 60 6.65 -3.47 -15.20
CA SER A 60 7.67 -4.50 -15.00
C SER A 60 7.78 -4.84 -13.52
N VAL A 61 7.70 -6.12 -13.21
CA VAL A 61 7.84 -6.68 -11.85
C VAL A 61 9.03 -7.62 -11.84
N ASN A 62 10.11 -7.25 -11.16
CA ASN A 62 11.40 -7.95 -11.19
C ASN A 62 11.93 -8.24 -12.61
N GLY A 63 11.69 -7.36 -13.57
CA GLY A 63 12.08 -7.55 -14.97
C GLY A 63 11.05 -8.27 -15.84
N PHE A 64 10.02 -8.89 -15.25
CA PHE A 64 8.96 -9.57 -15.98
C PHE A 64 7.82 -8.61 -16.33
N ASN A 65 7.18 -8.84 -17.48
CA ASN A 65 5.90 -8.23 -17.82
C ASN A 65 4.78 -9.03 -17.13
N PRO A 66 4.01 -8.44 -16.19
CA PRO A 66 2.97 -9.16 -15.45
C PRO A 66 1.88 -9.77 -16.36
N ALA A 67 1.57 -9.09 -17.47
CA ALA A 67 0.57 -9.56 -18.42
C ALA A 67 0.97 -10.87 -19.15
N ALA A 68 2.23 -11.29 -19.05
CA ALA A 68 2.70 -12.57 -19.58
C ALA A 68 2.47 -13.75 -18.62
N HIS A 69 2.05 -13.47 -17.38
CA HIS A 69 1.75 -14.48 -16.34
C HIS A 69 2.89 -15.47 -16.11
N ASN A 70 4.14 -14.99 -16.13
CA ASN A 70 5.31 -15.85 -15.91
C ASN A 70 5.23 -16.51 -14.53
N PRO A 71 5.32 -17.86 -14.43
CA PRO A 71 5.21 -18.58 -13.16
C PRO A 71 6.26 -18.18 -12.11
N GLU A 72 7.49 -17.81 -12.52
CA GLU A 72 8.54 -17.37 -11.62
C GLU A 72 8.15 -16.04 -10.95
N MET A 73 7.58 -15.11 -11.71
CA MET A 73 7.07 -13.86 -11.17
C MET A 73 5.87 -14.09 -10.23
N LEU A 74 4.92 -14.94 -10.65
CA LEU A 74 3.70 -15.19 -9.86
C LEU A 74 3.98 -15.86 -8.51
N ARG A 75 4.99 -16.72 -8.42
CA ARG A 75 5.44 -17.33 -7.16
C ARG A 75 6.02 -16.33 -6.16
N GLU A 76 6.45 -15.18 -6.64
CA GLU A 76 7.08 -14.12 -5.86
C GLU A 76 6.13 -12.97 -5.50
N LEU A 77 4.87 -13.07 -5.89
CA LEU A 77 3.88 -12.01 -5.71
C LEU A 77 2.59 -12.56 -5.14
N MET A 78 2.05 -11.87 -4.14
CA MET A 78 0.71 -12.15 -3.60
C MET A 78 -0.07 -10.85 -3.47
N ILE A 79 -1.37 -10.91 -3.77
CA ILE A 79 -2.31 -9.81 -3.53
C ILE A 79 -3.42 -10.26 -2.59
N ILE A 80 -3.73 -9.40 -1.60
CA ILE A 80 -4.98 -9.47 -0.84
C ILE A 80 -5.84 -8.30 -1.31
N PRO A 81 -6.88 -8.53 -2.12
CA PRO A 81 -7.80 -7.47 -2.52
C PRO A 81 -8.70 -7.05 -1.36
N GLU A 82 -9.32 -5.88 -1.44
CA GLU A 82 -10.27 -5.40 -0.44
C GLU A 82 -11.44 -6.35 -0.29
N GLU A 83 -12.04 -6.76 -1.41
CA GLU A 83 -13.10 -7.76 -1.49
C GLU A 83 -12.56 -9.04 -2.10
N PHE A 84 -12.81 -10.16 -1.45
CA PHE A 84 -12.41 -11.49 -1.89
C PHE A 84 -13.41 -12.53 -1.43
N ASP A 85 -13.50 -13.60 -2.19
CA ASP A 85 -14.24 -14.80 -1.81
C ASP A 85 -13.26 -15.97 -1.64
N LEU A 86 -13.44 -16.72 -0.55
CA LEU A 86 -12.64 -17.90 -0.23
C LEU A 86 -13.56 -19.14 -0.25
N PRO A 87 -13.05 -20.31 -0.65
CA PRO A 87 -13.87 -21.52 -0.70
C PRO A 87 -14.34 -21.94 0.71
N ASN A 88 -15.46 -22.66 0.77
CA ASN A 88 -16.03 -23.16 2.03
C ASN A 88 -15.28 -24.36 2.60
N ILE A 89 -14.01 -24.16 2.91
CA ILE A 89 -13.07 -25.11 3.54
C ILE A 89 -12.36 -24.44 4.71
N SER A 90 -11.61 -25.19 5.52
CA SER A 90 -10.77 -24.60 6.57
C SER A 90 -9.53 -23.93 5.95
N LEU A 91 -8.91 -23.01 6.69
CA LEU A 91 -7.65 -22.38 6.25
C LEU A 91 -6.55 -23.43 6.08
N GLU A 92 -6.49 -24.43 6.94
CA GLU A 92 -5.54 -25.56 6.81
C GLU A 92 -5.73 -26.32 5.50
N ARG A 93 -6.99 -26.57 5.10
CA ARG A 93 -7.28 -27.21 3.82
C ARG A 93 -6.95 -26.30 2.64
N TYR A 94 -7.27 -25.00 2.75
CA TYR A 94 -6.90 -23.99 1.76
C TYR A 94 -5.39 -23.94 1.57
N ALA A 95 -4.62 -23.88 2.66
CA ALA A 95 -3.17 -23.90 2.63
C ALA A 95 -2.61 -25.16 1.95
N THR A 96 -3.22 -26.33 2.20
CA THR A 96 -2.80 -27.58 1.52
C THR A 96 -2.94 -27.49 0.00
N ILE A 97 -3.98 -26.80 -0.49
CA ILE A 97 -4.26 -26.67 -1.94
C ILE A 97 -3.41 -25.57 -2.57
N ALA A 98 -3.28 -24.43 -1.89
CA ALA A 98 -2.68 -23.22 -2.47
C ALA A 98 -1.16 -23.11 -2.25
N SER A 99 -0.62 -23.66 -1.15
CA SER A 99 0.79 -23.53 -0.82
C SER A 99 1.77 -24.10 -1.87
N PRO A 100 1.43 -25.14 -2.68
CA PRO A 100 2.34 -25.59 -3.74
C PRO A 100 2.67 -24.51 -4.79
N LEU A 101 1.87 -23.44 -4.86
CA LEU A 101 2.14 -22.30 -5.74
C LEU A 101 3.22 -21.37 -5.17
N TYR A 102 3.51 -21.45 -3.86
CA TYR A 102 4.43 -20.57 -3.12
C TYR A 102 5.57 -21.38 -2.50
N PRO A 103 6.73 -21.47 -3.16
CA PRO A 103 7.82 -22.36 -2.73
C PRO A 103 8.37 -22.11 -1.32
N ARG A 104 8.20 -20.90 -0.79
CA ARG A 104 8.65 -20.51 0.55
C ARG A 104 7.55 -20.53 1.61
N PHE A 105 6.38 -21.12 1.28
CA PHE A 105 5.30 -21.22 2.26
C PHE A 105 5.73 -22.00 3.49
N ASP A 106 5.49 -21.42 4.67
CA ASP A 106 5.71 -22.07 5.96
C ASP A 106 4.40 -22.23 6.72
N ARG A 107 4.01 -23.50 6.96
CA ARG A 107 2.77 -23.85 7.68
C ARG A 107 2.86 -23.50 9.17
N GLY A 108 4.06 -23.60 9.77
CA GLY A 108 4.29 -23.25 11.16
C GLY A 108 4.09 -21.75 11.38
N GLU A 109 4.66 -20.92 10.50
CA GLU A 109 4.44 -19.47 10.51
C GLU A 109 2.96 -19.13 10.33
N MET A 110 2.25 -19.77 9.37
CA MET A 110 0.82 -19.54 9.19
C MET A 110 0.03 -19.77 10.49
N ARG A 111 0.30 -20.88 11.18
CA ARG A 111 -0.35 -21.18 12.48
C ARG A 111 0.02 -20.17 13.55
N GLY A 112 1.27 -19.74 13.61
CA GLY A 112 1.72 -18.67 14.49
C GLY A 112 0.98 -17.36 14.25
N TYR A 113 0.87 -16.93 12.99
CA TYR A 113 0.11 -15.73 12.62
C TYR A 113 -1.39 -15.87 12.94
N CYS A 114 -1.97 -17.06 12.72
CA CYS A 114 -3.35 -17.33 13.13
C CYS A 114 -3.54 -17.17 14.64
N GLN A 115 -2.63 -17.70 15.44
CA GLN A 115 -2.68 -17.57 16.90
C GLN A 115 -2.61 -16.10 17.32
N GLU A 116 -1.70 -15.32 16.76
CA GLU A 116 -1.56 -13.90 17.07
C GLU A 116 -2.79 -13.06 16.65
N LEU A 117 -3.40 -13.40 15.51
CA LEU A 117 -4.60 -12.74 14.99
C LEU A 117 -5.91 -13.26 15.60
N GLY A 118 -5.84 -14.28 16.47
CA GLY A 118 -7.02 -14.87 17.11
C GLY A 118 -7.94 -15.59 16.13
N VAL A 119 -7.36 -16.35 15.17
CA VAL A 119 -8.08 -17.13 14.16
C VAL A 119 -7.83 -18.61 14.37
N ASN A 120 -8.91 -19.41 14.32
CA ASN A 120 -8.79 -20.86 14.32
C ASN A 120 -8.59 -21.37 12.88
N PRO A 121 -7.41 -21.92 12.49
CA PRO A 121 -7.15 -22.35 11.12
C PRO A 121 -7.95 -23.59 10.71
N GLU A 122 -8.53 -24.35 11.64
CA GLU A 122 -9.37 -25.53 11.37
C GLU A 122 -10.85 -25.15 11.14
N GLU A 123 -11.26 -23.93 11.47
CA GLU A 123 -12.62 -23.46 11.23
C GLU A 123 -12.86 -23.21 9.73
N ARG A 124 -14.08 -23.49 9.25
CA ARG A 124 -14.46 -23.22 7.86
C ARG A 124 -14.50 -21.72 7.61
N LEU A 125 -13.86 -21.29 6.52
CA LEU A 125 -13.75 -19.87 6.17
C LEU A 125 -15.13 -19.19 6.00
N HIS A 126 -16.14 -19.89 5.51
CA HIS A 126 -17.49 -19.32 5.37
C HIS A 126 -18.24 -19.18 6.69
N SER A 127 -17.86 -19.90 7.77
CA SER A 127 -18.45 -19.71 9.11
C SER A 127 -17.86 -18.51 9.83
N MET A 128 -16.71 -18.02 9.40
CA MET A 128 -16.03 -16.86 9.97
C MET A 128 -16.72 -15.55 9.59
N SER A 129 -16.68 -14.56 10.47
CA SER A 129 -17.02 -13.18 10.11
C SER A 129 -16.08 -12.65 9.02
N MET A 130 -16.45 -11.56 8.33
CA MET A 130 -15.61 -10.96 7.31
C MET A 130 -14.23 -10.55 7.87
N GLY A 131 -14.17 -9.98 9.06
CA GLY A 131 -12.91 -9.63 9.73
C GLY A 131 -12.05 -10.85 10.07
N GLN A 132 -12.66 -11.95 10.53
CA GLN A 132 -11.94 -13.20 10.79
C GLN A 132 -11.42 -13.82 9.49
N ARG A 133 -12.21 -13.85 8.41
CA ARG A 133 -11.75 -14.30 7.08
C ARG A 133 -10.57 -13.48 6.58
N LYS A 134 -10.63 -12.15 6.75
CA LYS A 134 -9.52 -11.26 6.36
C LYS A 134 -8.26 -11.58 7.16
N LYS A 135 -8.36 -11.77 8.48
CA LYS A 135 -7.25 -12.18 9.34
C LYS A 135 -6.67 -13.53 8.93
N ALA A 136 -7.51 -14.51 8.63
CA ALA A 136 -7.09 -15.82 8.11
C ALA A 136 -6.32 -15.70 6.80
N TYR A 137 -6.82 -14.87 5.87
CA TYR A 137 -6.16 -14.67 4.58
C TYR A 137 -4.84 -13.92 4.69
N ILE A 138 -4.76 -12.94 5.60
CA ILE A 138 -3.51 -12.25 5.95
C ILE A 138 -2.48 -13.24 6.52
N ALA A 139 -2.86 -14.11 7.45
CA ALA A 139 -1.99 -15.14 8.01
C ALA A 139 -1.41 -16.07 6.93
N PHE A 140 -2.26 -16.52 6.00
CA PHE A 140 -1.81 -17.31 4.85
C PHE A 140 -0.86 -16.53 3.95
N ALA A 141 -1.18 -15.29 3.60
CA ALA A 141 -0.38 -14.46 2.71
C ALA A 141 1.01 -14.16 3.26
N LEU A 142 1.12 -13.84 4.55
CA LEU A 142 2.41 -13.65 5.22
C LEU A 142 3.23 -14.94 5.19
N ALA A 143 2.60 -16.09 5.48
CA ALA A 143 3.26 -17.39 5.48
C ALA A 143 3.72 -17.86 4.07
N CYS A 144 3.20 -17.27 2.99
CA CYS A 144 3.69 -17.52 1.63
C CYS A 144 5.11 -17.01 1.41
N ASN A 145 5.61 -16.12 2.26
CA ASN A 145 6.97 -15.59 2.23
C ASN A 145 7.39 -15.05 0.85
N VAL A 146 6.44 -14.39 0.17
CA VAL A 146 6.68 -13.80 -1.15
C VAL A 146 7.56 -12.56 -1.07
N SER A 147 8.28 -12.24 -2.14
CA SER A 147 9.09 -11.01 -2.18
C SER A 147 8.26 -9.74 -2.41
N MET A 148 7.01 -9.87 -2.86
CA MET A 148 6.10 -8.75 -3.09
C MET A 148 4.71 -9.08 -2.58
N LEU A 149 4.28 -8.36 -1.54
CA LEU A 149 2.96 -8.48 -0.96
C LEU A 149 2.17 -7.19 -1.23
N LEU A 150 1.06 -7.33 -1.94
CA LEU A 150 0.17 -6.22 -2.28
C LEU A 150 -1.11 -6.34 -1.44
N LEU A 151 -1.46 -5.29 -0.74
CA LEU A 151 -2.57 -5.25 0.21
C LEU A 151 -3.51 -4.10 -0.17
N ASP A 152 -4.75 -4.44 -0.54
CA ASP A 152 -5.76 -3.45 -0.89
C ASP A 152 -6.72 -3.28 0.29
N GLU A 153 -6.69 -2.09 0.92
CA GLU A 153 -7.47 -1.71 2.10
C GLU A 153 -7.43 -2.80 3.21
N PRO A 154 -6.22 -3.24 3.66
CA PRO A 154 -6.10 -4.42 4.51
C PRO A 154 -6.69 -4.26 5.91
N THR A 155 -6.81 -3.03 6.40
CA THR A 155 -7.32 -2.73 7.76
C THR A 155 -8.83 -2.59 7.82
N ASN A 156 -9.51 -2.51 6.67
CA ASN A 156 -10.97 -2.46 6.62
C ASN A 156 -11.58 -3.73 7.22
N GLY A 157 -12.48 -3.55 8.20
CA GLY A 157 -13.15 -4.64 8.90
C GLY A 157 -12.34 -5.31 10.02
N LEU A 158 -11.12 -4.84 10.31
CA LEU A 158 -10.35 -5.26 11.47
C LEU A 158 -10.72 -4.41 12.70
N ASP A 159 -10.82 -5.04 13.86
CA ASP A 159 -10.92 -4.35 15.15
C ASP A 159 -9.58 -3.71 15.56
N ILE A 160 -9.62 -2.79 16.53
CA ILE A 160 -8.44 -2.03 16.98
C ILE A 160 -7.29 -2.95 17.44
N PRO A 161 -7.52 -4.00 18.27
CA PRO A 161 -6.46 -4.93 18.64
C PRO A 161 -5.84 -5.64 17.43
N SER A 162 -6.66 -6.12 16.49
CA SER A 162 -6.19 -6.81 15.27
C SER A 162 -5.39 -5.89 14.36
N LYS A 163 -5.75 -4.61 14.25
CA LYS A 163 -4.93 -3.61 13.52
C LYS A 163 -3.53 -3.47 14.15
N SER A 164 -3.43 -3.52 15.46
CA SER A 164 -2.13 -3.46 16.16
C SER A 164 -1.27 -4.69 15.88
N VAL A 165 -1.87 -5.89 15.95
CA VAL A 165 -1.18 -7.15 15.59
C VAL A 165 -0.74 -7.13 14.13
N PHE A 166 -1.62 -6.75 13.21
CA PHE A 166 -1.34 -6.63 11.78
C PHE A 166 -0.10 -5.74 11.51
N ARG A 167 -0.05 -4.55 12.14
CA ARG A 167 1.11 -3.66 12.00
C ARG A 167 2.40 -4.30 12.47
N ARG A 168 2.38 -4.99 13.62
CA ARG A 168 3.57 -5.67 14.14
C ARG A 168 4.03 -6.79 13.22
N LEU A 169 3.11 -7.60 12.70
CA LEU A 169 3.42 -8.68 11.76
C LEU A 169 4.02 -8.14 10.46
N LEU A 170 3.48 -7.06 9.91
CA LEU A 170 4.03 -6.44 8.69
C LEU A 170 5.41 -5.83 8.92
N ALA A 171 5.64 -5.18 10.06
CA ALA A 171 6.96 -4.63 10.40
C ALA A 171 8.02 -5.73 10.49
N GLY A 172 7.65 -6.92 10.98
CA GLY A 172 8.56 -8.09 11.01
C GLY A 172 8.67 -8.85 9.69
N TYR A 173 7.75 -8.61 8.76
CA TYR A 173 7.73 -9.30 7.45
C TYR A 173 8.73 -8.70 6.46
N VAL A 174 8.96 -7.39 6.50
CA VAL A 174 9.79 -6.68 5.52
C VAL A 174 11.27 -6.79 5.90
N ASP A 175 12.08 -7.16 4.93
CA ASP A 175 13.52 -7.17 4.94
C ASP A 175 14.05 -6.65 3.59
N ASP A 176 15.36 -6.56 3.40
CA ASP A 176 15.97 -6.03 2.16
C ASP A 176 15.53 -6.78 0.88
N SER A 177 15.02 -8.01 1.01
CA SER A 177 14.56 -8.83 -0.12
C SER A 177 13.08 -8.70 -0.43
N ARG A 178 12.28 -8.16 0.49
CA ARG A 178 10.83 -8.10 0.44
C ARG A 178 10.33 -6.67 0.29
N MET A 179 9.15 -6.50 -0.25
CA MET A 179 8.40 -5.24 -0.24
C MET A 179 6.93 -5.50 0.07
N VAL A 180 6.31 -4.52 0.67
CA VAL A 180 4.85 -4.48 0.83
C VAL A 180 4.33 -3.20 0.18
N VAL A 181 3.22 -3.30 -0.54
CA VAL A 181 2.46 -2.14 -1.04
C VAL A 181 1.08 -2.18 -0.39
N ILE A 182 0.74 -1.12 0.32
CA ILE A 182 -0.55 -0.98 1.00
C ILE A 182 -1.33 0.14 0.32
N SER A 183 -2.44 -0.19 -0.35
CA SER A 183 -3.39 0.83 -0.76
C SER A 183 -4.35 1.12 0.38
N THR A 184 -4.54 2.37 0.70
CA THR A 184 -5.52 2.77 1.72
C THR A 184 -5.98 4.21 1.56
N HIS A 185 -7.18 4.48 2.06
CA HIS A 185 -7.69 5.83 2.34
C HIS A 185 -7.72 6.11 3.86
N GLN A 186 -7.51 5.08 4.71
CA GLN A 186 -7.43 5.18 6.17
C GLN A 186 -5.95 5.23 6.62
N VAL A 187 -5.33 6.36 6.42
CA VAL A 187 -3.89 6.55 6.63
C VAL A 187 -3.45 6.28 8.06
N ALA A 188 -4.23 6.74 9.04
CA ALA A 188 -3.91 6.61 10.47
C ALA A 188 -3.66 5.15 10.91
N ASP A 189 -4.25 4.17 10.22
CA ASP A 189 -4.07 2.76 10.54
C ASP A 189 -2.68 2.23 10.21
N VAL A 190 -1.99 2.82 9.25
CA VAL A 190 -0.71 2.32 8.70
C VAL A 190 0.43 3.35 8.71
N GLU A 191 0.16 4.59 9.10
CA GLU A 191 1.11 5.71 9.05
C GLU A 191 2.51 5.36 9.57
N ARG A 192 2.58 4.69 10.71
CA ARG A 192 3.84 4.32 11.38
C ARG A 192 4.59 3.17 10.73
N LEU A 193 4.02 2.55 9.71
CA LEU A 193 4.62 1.44 8.97
C LEU A 193 5.27 1.89 7.67
N LEU A 194 4.87 3.04 7.14
CA LEU A 194 5.21 3.43 5.79
C LEU A 194 6.62 4.02 5.72
N ASP A 195 7.47 3.43 4.89
CA ASP A 195 8.80 3.95 4.56
C ASP A 195 8.77 4.86 3.34
N SER A 196 7.75 4.70 2.50
CA SER A 196 7.59 5.45 1.26
C SER A 196 6.11 5.71 0.99
N ILE A 197 5.81 6.87 0.43
CA ILE A 197 4.46 7.33 0.17
C ILE A 197 4.31 7.67 -1.31
N VAL A 198 3.26 7.12 -1.92
CA VAL A 198 2.81 7.45 -3.26
C VAL A 198 1.40 8.01 -3.15
N ILE A 199 1.20 9.24 -3.59
CA ILE A 199 -0.11 9.88 -3.65
C ILE A 199 -0.57 9.93 -5.10
N LEU A 200 -1.72 9.33 -5.37
CA LEU A 200 -2.41 9.41 -6.65
C LEU A 200 -3.51 10.46 -6.63
N ASP A 201 -3.61 11.19 -7.72
CA ASP A 201 -4.72 12.10 -8.01
C ASP A 201 -5.27 11.88 -9.43
N ASN A 202 -6.23 12.70 -9.85
CA ASN A 202 -6.85 12.61 -11.19
C ASN A 202 -5.86 12.88 -12.35
N MET A 203 -4.69 13.43 -12.07
CA MET A 203 -3.65 13.77 -13.05
C MET A 203 -2.50 12.75 -13.05
N GLY A 204 -2.54 11.76 -12.16
CA GLY A 204 -1.50 10.73 -12.06
C GLY A 204 -0.83 10.64 -10.70
N VAL A 205 0.50 10.45 -10.68
CA VAL A 205 1.28 10.49 -9.44
C VAL A 205 1.50 11.95 -9.05
N ALA A 206 0.96 12.34 -7.90
CA ALA A 206 1.13 13.69 -7.35
C ALA A 206 2.39 13.80 -6.49
N LEU A 207 2.72 12.72 -5.75
CA LEU A 207 3.92 12.59 -4.92
C LEU A 207 4.38 11.13 -4.92
N ALA A 208 5.68 10.91 -5.00
CA ALA A 208 6.31 9.60 -4.74
C ALA A 208 7.67 9.86 -4.09
N ALA A 209 7.77 9.64 -2.77
CA ALA A 209 8.97 9.89 -2.00
C ALA A 209 9.04 9.00 -0.76
N THR A 210 10.24 8.81 -0.21
CA THR A 210 10.42 8.18 1.09
C THR A 210 9.98 9.12 2.21
N THR A 211 9.57 8.56 3.36
CA THR A 211 9.21 9.36 4.54
C THR A 211 10.37 10.23 5.02
N GLN A 212 11.60 9.71 4.90
CA GLN A 212 12.81 10.46 5.19
C GLN A 212 12.98 11.67 4.24
N GLU A 213 12.81 11.46 2.93
CA GLU A 213 12.89 12.57 1.96
C GLU A 213 11.78 13.60 2.20
N ILE A 214 10.58 13.17 2.54
CA ILE A 214 9.46 14.06 2.86
C ILE A 214 9.80 14.92 4.07
N CYS A 215 10.24 14.34 5.19
CA CYS A 215 10.59 15.07 6.40
C CYS A 215 11.84 15.96 6.23
N SER A 216 12.76 15.60 5.32
CA SER A 216 13.91 16.47 5.03
C SER A 216 13.54 17.74 4.26
N LYS A 217 12.46 17.70 3.48
CA LYS A 217 12.03 18.83 2.62
C LYS A 217 10.83 19.59 3.16
N LEU A 218 9.98 18.94 3.94
CA LEU A 218 8.74 19.49 4.47
C LEU A 218 8.72 19.41 6.00
N LYS A 219 8.20 20.46 6.61
CA LYS A 219 7.97 20.58 8.05
C LYS A 219 6.46 20.54 8.32
N PHE A 220 6.08 19.74 9.30
CA PHE A 220 4.70 19.54 9.73
C PHE A 220 4.54 20.03 11.17
N GLY A 221 3.51 20.81 11.45
CA GLY A 221 3.28 21.28 12.82
C GLY A 221 2.29 22.41 12.93
N ARG A 222 2.30 23.09 14.08
CA ARG A 222 1.46 24.26 14.29
C ARG A 222 1.91 25.42 13.40
N ALA A 223 0.95 26.13 12.83
CA ALA A 223 1.22 27.28 11.98
C ALA A 223 1.73 28.45 12.83
N ASN A 224 3.04 28.62 12.90
CA ASN A 224 3.67 29.79 13.56
C ASN A 224 3.69 31.02 12.64
N GLU A 225 3.81 30.81 11.32
CA GLU A 225 3.81 31.85 10.29
C GLU A 225 2.99 31.39 9.08
N ARG A 226 1.73 31.80 8.97
CA ARG A 226 0.87 31.47 7.82
C ARG A 226 1.43 31.92 6.47
N ALA A 227 2.24 33.00 6.45
CA ALA A 227 2.81 33.56 5.23
C ALA A 227 3.83 32.64 4.52
N ARG A 228 4.41 31.66 5.22
CA ARG A 228 5.39 30.69 4.68
C ARG A 228 4.81 29.31 4.48
N ALA A 229 3.55 29.09 4.87
CA ALA A 229 2.92 27.78 4.76
C ALA A 229 2.52 27.48 3.31
N ILE A 230 2.85 26.28 2.84
CA ILE A 230 2.35 25.73 1.56
C ILE A 230 0.87 25.38 1.73
N TYR A 231 0.50 24.88 2.90
CA TYR A 231 -0.87 24.49 3.23
C TYR A 231 -1.14 24.73 4.71
N THR A 232 -2.35 25.15 5.04
CA THR A 232 -2.80 25.33 6.42
C THR A 232 -4.20 24.78 6.59
N GLU A 233 -4.41 24.04 7.67
CA GLU A 233 -5.69 23.46 8.05
C GLU A 233 -6.05 23.86 9.47
N SER A 234 -7.27 24.38 9.67
CA SER A 234 -7.77 24.76 11.00
C SER A 234 -8.35 23.55 11.72
N THR A 235 -7.84 23.28 12.91
CA THR A 235 -8.34 22.23 13.79
C THR A 235 -8.81 22.81 15.13
N ILE A 236 -9.54 21.99 15.92
CA ILE A 236 -9.96 22.39 17.27
C ILE A 236 -8.76 22.72 18.17
N ALA A 237 -7.61 22.09 17.94
CA ALA A 237 -6.37 22.27 18.70
C ALA A 237 -5.50 23.44 18.19
N GLY A 238 -5.96 24.17 17.17
CA GLY A 238 -5.24 25.25 16.49
C GLY A 238 -4.94 24.90 15.03
N ASP A 239 -4.32 25.83 14.32
CA ASP A 239 -3.98 25.65 12.92
C ASP A 239 -2.74 24.76 12.77
N LEU A 240 -2.85 23.76 11.89
CA LEU A 240 -1.73 22.93 11.43
C LEU A 240 -1.26 23.42 10.06
N SER A 241 0.04 23.32 9.79
CA SER A 241 0.60 23.74 8.51
C SER A 241 1.65 22.77 7.97
N VAL A 242 1.80 22.80 6.65
CA VAL A 242 2.94 22.24 5.92
C VAL A 242 3.73 23.40 5.34
N SER A 243 5.02 23.44 5.62
CA SER A 243 5.97 24.43 5.09
C SER A 243 7.24 23.75 4.59
N ILE A 244 8.10 24.50 3.87
CA ILE A 244 9.43 24.00 3.49
C ILE A 244 10.27 23.88 4.76
N ASN A 245 11.06 22.82 4.87
CA ASN A 245 11.97 22.57 6.00
C ASN A 245 13.36 23.17 5.70
N ASP A 246 13.45 24.49 5.71
CA ASP A 246 14.71 25.22 5.43
C ASP A 246 15.71 25.12 6.58
N ASP A 247 15.23 24.87 7.79
CA ASP A 247 16.01 24.84 9.03
C ASP A 247 16.57 23.45 9.35
N TYR A 248 16.22 22.44 8.52
CA TYR A 248 16.57 21.03 8.75
C TYR A 248 16.15 20.53 10.14
N GLU A 249 15.03 21.03 10.65
CA GLU A 249 14.50 20.59 11.93
C GLU A 249 13.88 19.19 11.82
N ASP A 250 14.03 18.40 12.88
CA ASP A 250 13.31 17.14 13.00
C ASP A 250 11.81 17.41 13.05
N THR A 251 11.08 16.83 12.12
CA THR A 251 9.63 16.97 12.03
C THR A 251 8.99 15.58 12.03
N MET A 252 7.88 15.47 12.76
CA MET A 252 7.08 14.25 12.70
C MET A 252 6.15 14.33 11.50
N LEU A 253 6.26 13.35 10.61
CA LEU A 253 5.38 13.23 9.46
C LEU A 253 3.92 13.16 9.91
N ASN A 254 3.07 13.92 9.25
CA ASN A 254 1.62 13.83 9.34
C ASN A 254 1.10 13.55 7.92
N ILE A 255 0.77 12.30 7.67
CA ILE A 255 0.42 11.85 6.30
C ILE A 255 -0.93 12.44 5.87
N GLU A 256 -1.89 12.62 6.79
CA GLU A 256 -3.17 13.23 6.46
C GLU A 256 -2.98 14.68 6.00
N LEU A 257 -2.18 15.44 6.75
CA LEU A 257 -1.84 16.83 6.41
C LEU A 257 -1.03 16.91 5.09
N LEU A 258 -0.10 15.96 4.86
CA LEU A 258 0.64 15.84 3.60
C LEU A 258 -0.30 15.56 2.44
N PHE A 259 -1.26 14.64 2.61
CA PHE A 259 -2.24 14.29 1.59
C PHE A 259 -3.09 15.50 1.21
N ASN A 260 -3.62 16.22 2.22
CA ASN A 260 -4.42 17.42 2.02
C ASN A 260 -3.61 18.53 1.34
N ALA A 261 -2.37 18.76 1.78
CA ALA A 261 -1.44 19.73 1.17
C ALA A 261 -1.15 19.38 -0.30
N THR A 262 -0.88 18.10 -0.60
CA THR A 262 -0.59 17.62 -1.96
C THR A 262 -1.79 17.78 -2.87
N THR A 263 -2.99 17.50 -2.36
CA THR A 263 -4.24 17.62 -3.12
C THR A 263 -4.59 19.08 -3.42
N ALA A 264 -4.42 19.97 -2.42
CA ALA A 264 -4.73 21.40 -2.56
C ALA A 264 -3.68 22.16 -3.39
N ASN A 265 -2.40 21.82 -3.26
CA ASN A 265 -1.26 22.57 -3.82
C ASN A 265 -0.28 21.68 -4.58
N ARG A 266 -0.81 20.83 -5.49
CA ARG A 266 -0.04 19.84 -6.27
C ARG A 266 1.24 20.41 -6.88
N ASN A 267 1.14 21.56 -7.55
CA ASN A 267 2.28 22.16 -8.27
C ASN A 267 3.38 22.61 -7.30
N ALA A 268 3.02 23.17 -6.15
CA ALA A 268 4.00 23.59 -5.15
C ALA A 268 4.73 22.38 -4.56
N ILE A 269 4.00 21.31 -4.20
CA ILE A 269 4.59 20.08 -3.69
C ILE A 269 5.46 19.41 -4.79
N ALA A 270 4.96 19.29 -6.01
CA ALA A 270 5.70 18.71 -7.12
C ALA A 270 7.02 19.47 -7.42
N ALA A 271 7.03 20.78 -7.34
CA ALA A 271 8.24 21.61 -7.52
C ALA A 271 9.33 21.28 -6.48
N ILE A 272 8.95 20.99 -5.22
CA ILE A 272 9.88 20.64 -4.14
C ILE A 272 10.54 19.27 -4.37
N PHE A 273 9.79 18.31 -4.93
CA PHE A 273 10.27 16.93 -5.12
C PHE A 273 10.87 16.66 -6.50
N ASN A 274 10.56 17.47 -7.53
CA ASN A 274 11.08 17.33 -8.89
C ASN A 274 12.37 18.13 -9.16
N ASN A 275 12.75 19.05 -8.29
CA ASN A 275 14.05 19.72 -8.36
C ASN A 275 15.15 18.74 -7.91
N LYS A 276 15.69 17.97 -8.88
CA LYS A 276 16.92 17.20 -8.74
C LYS A 276 18.11 18.00 -9.21
#